data_570b07348bcf37242215b132e661a3a7
#
_entry.id   570b07348bcf37242215b132e661a3a7
#
_cell.length_a   1.000
_cell.length_b   1.000
_cell.length_c   1.000
_cell.angle_alpha   90.00
_cell.angle_beta   90.00
_cell.angle_gamma   90.00
#
_symmetry.space_group_name_H-M   'P 1'
#
loop_
_entity.id
_entity.type
_entity.pdbx_description
1 polymer ?
#
loop_
_entity_poly.entity_id
_entity_poly.type
_entity_poly.pdbx_seq_one_letter_code
_entity_poly.pdbx_strand_id
1 'polypeptide(L)'
;MKPKESVLKLVKKLAHEIKNDAYKSVSLLTGAGVSVACGIPDFRSPGGMYDTLRPDFLTATESQRQNMRVDPTTVVSWKLFQENQFPYMEVRRPFILGTSARQWKMSLSHYFARALYERGILNTLYTQNIDGLDFQTGVPEDKIVSVHGTIARAECEFCSTAQDQATFIDSVRCNIKDIYG
;
A
#
# COMPACT_ATOMS: atom_id res chain seq x y z
N MET A 1 -22.14 -5.47 4.82
CA MET A 1 -23.26 -5.20 3.89
C MET A 1 -23.28 -6.32 2.85
N LYS A 2 -24.44 -6.99 2.63
CA LYS A 2 -24.54 -8.03 1.57
C LYS A 2 -24.56 -7.35 0.19
N PRO A 3 -23.82 -7.87 -0.81
CA PRO A 3 -23.85 -7.31 -2.15
C PRO A 3 -25.25 -7.42 -2.77
N LYS A 4 -25.63 -6.44 -3.61
CA LYS A 4 -26.91 -6.47 -4.34
C LYS A 4 -26.95 -7.71 -5.26
N GLU A 5 -28.14 -8.28 -5.43
CA GLU A 5 -28.32 -9.49 -6.26
C GLU A 5 -27.85 -9.29 -7.72
N SER A 6 -28.04 -8.10 -8.28
CA SER A 6 -27.53 -7.73 -9.60
C SER A 6 -26.01 -7.83 -9.70
N VAL A 7 -25.29 -7.39 -8.64
CA VAL A 7 -23.82 -7.49 -8.59
C VAL A 7 -23.38 -8.95 -8.53
N LEU A 8 -24.05 -9.77 -7.73
CA LEU A 8 -23.75 -11.21 -7.65
C LEU A 8 -23.94 -11.92 -8.99
N LYS A 9 -24.98 -11.55 -9.76
CA LYS A 9 -25.19 -12.10 -11.12
C LYS A 9 -24.04 -11.73 -12.06
N LEU A 10 -23.57 -10.48 -12.02
CA LEU A 10 -22.42 -10.04 -12.83
C LEU A 10 -21.12 -10.75 -12.46
N VAL A 11 -20.86 -10.90 -11.16
CA VAL A 11 -19.66 -11.62 -10.68
C VAL A 11 -19.70 -13.09 -11.10
N LYS A 12 -20.85 -13.75 -10.98
CA LYS A 12 -21.02 -15.15 -11.44
C LYS A 12 -20.81 -15.28 -12.95
N LYS A 13 -21.34 -14.34 -13.75
CA LYS A 13 -21.15 -14.29 -15.19
C LYS A 13 -19.67 -14.16 -15.53
N LEU A 14 -18.98 -13.18 -14.95
CA LEU A 14 -17.55 -12.96 -15.16
C LEU A 14 -16.71 -14.20 -14.79
N ALA A 15 -17.00 -14.80 -13.62
CA ALA A 15 -16.32 -16.01 -13.19
C ALA A 15 -16.53 -17.18 -14.16
N HIS A 16 -17.74 -17.33 -14.71
CA HIS A 16 -18.05 -18.35 -15.72
C HIS A 16 -17.29 -18.09 -17.04
N GLU A 17 -17.26 -16.85 -17.50
CA GLU A 17 -16.54 -16.45 -18.72
C GLU A 17 -15.02 -16.68 -18.58
N ILE A 18 -14.44 -16.32 -17.43
CA ILE A 18 -13.01 -16.60 -17.12
C ILE A 18 -12.76 -18.11 -17.11
N LYS A 19 -13.65 -18.88 -16.47
CA LYS A 19 -13.52 -20.34 -16.37
C LYS A 19 -13.56 -21.02 -17.75
N ASN A 20 -14.32 -20.48 -18.68
CA ASN A 20 -14.51 -21.03 -20.03
C ASN A 20 -13.59 -20.37 -21.08
N ASP A 21 -12.48 -19.76 -20.63
CA ASP A 21 -11.44 -19.20 -21.49
C ASP A 21 -11.92 -18.11 -22.48
N ALA A 22 -13.00 -17.39 -22.12
CA ALA A 22 -13.50 -16.27 -22.91
C ALA A 22 -12.50 -15.09 -23.00
N TYR A 23 -11.62 -14.98 -21.99
CA TYR A 23 -10.58 -13.96 -21.93
C TYR A 23 -9.20 -14.59 -22.06
N LYS A 24 -8.37 -14.03 -22.94
CA LYS A 24 -6.98 -14.49 -23.20
C LYS A 24 -5.92 -13.60 -22.54
N SER A 25 -6.30 -12.38 -22.19
CA SER A 25 -5.39 -11.41 -21.57
C SER A 25 -6.21 -10.49 -20.65
N VAL A 26 -5.83 -10.43 -19.38
CA VAL A 26 -6.50 -9.64 -18.35
C VAL A 26 -5.46 -8.79 -17.64
N SER A 27 -5.69 -7.50 -17.57
CA SER A 27 -4.93 -6.61 -16.67
C SER A 27 -5.81 -6.21 -15.49
N LEU A 28 -5.21 -6.15 -14.31
CA LEU A 28 -5.87 -5.69 -13.09
C LEU A 28 -5.34 -4.32 -12.68
N LEU A 29 -6.21 -3.49 -12.15
CA LEU A 29 -5.85 -2.28 -11.42
C LEU A 29 -6.44 -2.37 -10.02
N THR A 30 -5.58 -2.38 -9.01
CA THR A 30 -5.96 -2.47 -7.60
C THR A 30 -5.68 -1.16 -6.86
N GLY A 31 -6.41 -0.89 -5.81
CA GLY A 31 -6.27 0.27 -4.94
C GLY A 31 -6.57 -0.09 -3.49
N ALA A 32 -6.66 0.90 -2.60
CA ALA A 32 -6.76 0.72 -1.15
C ALA A 32 -7.87 -0.24 -0.70
N GLY A 33 -8.98 -0.33 -1.44
CA GLY A 33 -10.10 -1.22 -1.11
C GLY A 33 -9.73 -2.70 -1.01
N VAL A 34 -8.71 -3.18 -1.74
CA VAL A 34 -8.27 -4.58 -1.64
C VAL A 34 -7.45 -4.84 -0.38
N SER A 35 -6.81 -3.80 0.18
CA SER A 35 -5.98 -3.87 1.39
C SER A 35 -6.75 -3.59 2.67
N VAL A 36 -7.88 -2.88 2.60
CA VAL A 36 -8.78 -2.68 3.76
C VAL A 36 -9.28 -4.02 4.28
N ALA A 37 -9.58 -4.96 3.39
CA ALA A 37 -9.97 -6.33 3.78
C ALA A 37 -8.84 -7.12 4.47
N CYS A 38 -7.60 -6.64 4.40
CA CYS A 38 -6.43 -7.21 5.09
C CYS A 38 -6.20 -6.61 6.47
N GLY A 39 -7.02 -5.63 6.88
CA GLY A 39 -6.86 -4.87 8.13
C GLY A 39 -5.92 -3.67 8.02
N ILE A 40 -5.53 -3.27 6.80
CA ILE A 40 -4.75 -2.05 6.57
C ILE A 40 -5.73 -0.89 6.43
N PRO A 41 -5.70 0.12 7.33
CA PRO A 41 -6.55 1.29 7.21
C PRO A 41 -6.19 2.06 5.92
N ASP A 42 -7.20 2.57 5.24
CA ASP A 42 -6.95 3.47 4.13
C ASP A 42 -6.54 4.88 4.59
N PHE A 43 -6.32 5.78 3.64
CA PHE A 43 -5.83 7.12 3.97
C PHE A 43 -6.90 8.09 4.43
N ARG A 44 -8.15 7.97 3.95
CA ARG A 44 -9.18 9.00 4.01
C ARG A 44 -10.44 8.61 4.76
N SER A 45 -10.70 7.33 4.96
CA SER A 45 -11.87 6.86 5.71
C SER A 45 -11.77 7.24 7.19
N PRO A 46 -12.88 7.31 7.92
CA PRO A 46 -12.86 7.45 9.36
C PRO A 46 -11.96 6.40 10.02
N GLY A 47 -11.04 6.85 10.87
CA GLY A 47 -9.99 6.01 11.45
C GLY A 47 -8.79 5.74 10.54
N GLY A 48 -8.76 6.28 9.32
CA GLY A 48 -7.62 6.22 8.41
C GLY A 48 -6.47 7.13 8.83
N MET A 49 -5.39 7.10 8.05
CA MET A 49 -4.15 7.79 8.42
C MET A 49 -4.34 9.30 8.64
N TYR A 50 -5.11 9.98 7.78
CA TYR A 50 -5.31 11.43 7.91
C TYR A 50 -6.24 11.79 9.06
N ASP A 51 -7.24 10.96 9.37
CA ASP A 51 -8.16 11.16 10.47
C ASP A 51 -7.49 10.96 11.84
N THR A 52 -6.51 10.07 11.90
CA THR A 52 -5.77 9.74 13.13
C THR A 52 -4.48 10.55 13.31
N LEU A 53 -4.15 11.43 12.36
CA LEU A 53 -2.93 12.23 12.41
C LEU A 53 -2.91 13.15 13.64
N ARG A 54 -1.78 13.16 14.35
CA ARG A 54 -1.52 13.99 15.54
C ARG A 54 -0.28 14.85 15.30
N PRO A 55 -0.36 16.02 14.62
CA PRO A 55 0.79 16.85 14.28
C PRO A 55 1.65 17.25 15.49
N ASP A 56 1.04 17.35 16.67
CA ASP A 56 1.74 17.72 17.90
C ASP A 56 2.78 16.70 18.37
N PHE A 57 2.60 15.45 17.99
CA PHE A 57 3.53 14.38 18.34
C PHE A 57 4.67 14.23 17.33
N LEU A 58 4.60 14.91 16.18
CA LEU A 58 5.58 14.80 15.12
C LEU A 58 6.81 15.67 15.38
N THR A 59 7.96 15.18 14.94
CA THR A 59 9.22 15.91 14.91
C THR A 59 9.18 16.94 13.77
N ALA A 60 8.55 18.08 14.04
CA ALA A 60 8.29 19.13 13.07
C ALA A 60 8.37 20.52 13.71
N THR A 61 8.60 21.55 12.91
CA THR A 61 8.47 22.94 13.35
C THR A 61 6.99 23.29 13.57
N GLU A 62 6.73 24.35 14.35
CA GLU A 62 5.34 24.76 14.59
C GLU A 62 4.62 25.16 13.28
N SER A 63 5.33 25.81 12.35
CA SER A 63 4.76 26.11 11.03
C SER A 63 4.37 24.85 10.25
N GLN A 64 5.22 23.81 10.27
CA GLN A 64 4.92 22.52 9.63
C GLN A 64 3.73 21.83 10.29
N ARG A 65 3.65 21.84 11.63
CA ARG A 65 2.50 21.29 12.38
C ARG A 65 1.21 22.02 12.03
N GLN A 66 1.26 23.35 11.97
CA GLN A 66 0.09 24.15 11.60
C GLN A 66 -0.40 23.83 10.18
N ASN A 67 0.52 23.68 9.22
CA ASN A 67 0.16 23.27 7.86
C ASN A 67 -0.53 21.88 7.85
N MET A 68 -0.03 20.92 8.64
CA MET A 68 -0.63 19.59 8.76
C MET A 68 -1.98 19.59 9.50
N ARG A 69 -2.24 20.54 10.40
CA ARG A 69 -3.57 20.71 11.01
C ARG A 69 -4.60 21.25 10.00
N VAL A 70 -4.15 22.13 9.10
CA VAL A 70 -5.02 22.70 8.05
C VAL A 70 -5.25 21.67 6.93
N ASP A 71 -4.18 21.00 6.49
CA ASP A 71 -4.24 19.97 5.47
C ASP A 71 -3.38 18.76 5.88
N PRO A 72 -4.01 17.71 6.40
CA PRO A 72 -3.30 16.49 6.81
C PRO A 72 -2.51 15.80 5.69
N THR A 73 -2.88 16.05 4.41
CA THR A 73 -2.15 15.46 3.27
C THR A 73 -0.74 16.01 3.14
N THR A 74 -0.45 17.15 3.76
CA THR A 74 0.88 17.76 3.82
C THR A 74 1.94 16.79 4.38
N VAL A 75 1.56 15.90 5.31
CA VAL A 75 2.49 14.94 5.95
C VAL A 75 3.14 13.98 4.95
N VAL A 76 2.48 13.72 3.82
CA VAL A 76 3.00 12.84 2.74
C VAL A 76 3.44 13.64 1.51
N SER A 77 3.48 14.96 1.58
CA SER A 77 3.91 15.78 0.45
C SER A 77 5.42 15.67 0.24
N TRP A 78 5.83 15.57 -1.02
CA TRP A 78 7.24 15.55 -1.39
C TRP A 78 7.99 16.80 -0.90
N LYS A 79 7.33 17.95 -0.96
CA LYS A 79 7.92 19.22 -0.48
C LYS A 79 8.30 19.13 1.00
N LEU A 80 7.38 18.68 1.87
CA LEU A 80 7.68 18.53 3.29
C LEU A 80 8.77 17.48 3.52
N PHE A 81 8.74 16.37 2.79
CA PHE A 81 9.73 15.31 2.92
C PHE A 81 11.14 15.80 2.59
N GLN A 82 11.31 16.63 1.57
CA GLN A 82 12.60 17.24 1.23
C GLN A 82 13.11 18.22 2.31
N GLU A 83 12.20 18.98 2.94
CA GLU A 83 12.53 19.91 4.00
C GLU A 83 12.78 19.19 5.34
N ASN A 84 11.96 18.21 5.66
CA ASN A 84 11.95 17.44 6.92
C ASN A 84 11.28 16.09 6.71
N GLN A 85 12.05 15.03 6.66
CA GLN A 85 11.55 13.68 6.42
C GLN A 85 10.91 13.02 7.66
N PHE A 86 11.19 13.52 8.87
CA PHE A 86 10.73 12.88 10.11
C PHE A 86 9.21 12.74 10.21
N PRO A 87 8.37 13.75 9.92
CA PRO A 87 6.92 13.61 10.02
C PRO A 87 6.39 12.44 9.17
N TYR A 88 6.88 12.31 7.94
CA TYR A 88 6.51 11.19 7.07
C TYR A 88 6.95 9.84 7.66
N MET A 89 8.21 9.74 8.08
CA MET A 89 8.77 8.49 8.60
C MET A 89 8.10 8.07 9.90
N GLU A 90 7.78 9.00 10.79
CA GLU A 90 7.10 8.75 12.06
C GLU A 90 5.68 8.23 11.83
N VAL A 91 4.91 8.85 10.94
CA VAL A 91 3.56 8.39 10.58
C VAL A 91 3.59 7.03 9.88
N ARG A 92 4.60 6.79 9.05
CA ARG A 92 4.74 5.52 8.29
C ARG A 92 5.42 4.41 9.06
N ARG A 93 6.08 4.71 10.18
CA ARG A 93 6.84 3.73 10.97
C ARG A 93 6.08 2.43 11.24
N PRO A 94 4.86 2.44 11.82
CA PRO A 94 4.15 1.19 12.10
C PRO A 94 3.80 0.42 10.82
N PHE A 95 3.53 1.12 9.73
CA PHE A 95 3.22 0.52 8.44
C PHE A 95 4.47 -0.13 7.80
N ILE A 96 5.61 0.55 7.82
CA ILE A 96 6.89 0.02 7.34
C ILE A 96 7.28 -1.24 8.13
N LEU A 97 7.23 -1.17 9.46
CA LEU A 97 7.58 -2.30 10.33
C LEU A 97 6.58 -3.46 10.17
N GLY A 98 5.28 -3.18 10.06
CA GLY A 98 4.24 -4.18 9.85
C GLY A 98 4.36 -4.89 8.50
N THR A 99 4.68 -4.17 7.44
CA THR A 99 4.94 -4.75 6.11
C THR A 99 6.13 -5.70 6.15
N SER A 100 7.24 -5.27 6.77
CA SER A 100 8.44 -6.10 6.93
C SER A 100 8.16 -7.35 7.78
N ALA A 101 7.39 -7.22 8.85
CA ALA A 101 6.99 -8.33 9.70
C ALA A 101 5.91 -9.24 9.07
N ARG A 102 5.44 -8.95 7.86
CA ARG A 102 4.32 -9.64 7.20
C ARG A 102 3.08 -9.73 8.11
N GLN A 103 2.80 -8.64 8.82
CA GLN A 103 1.68 -8.55 9.76
C GLN A 103 0.33 -8.77 9.08
N TRP A 104 0.18 -8.29 7.84
CA TRP A 104 -1.04 -8.41 7.06
C TRP A 104 -0.99 -9.57 6.10
N LYS A 105 -2.15 -10.19 5.90
CA LYS A 105 -2.31 -11.31 4.98
C LYS A 105 -3.14 -10.89 3.79
N MET A 106 -2.86 -11.50 2.66
CA MET A 106 -3.56 -11.26 1.39
C MET A 106 -5.08 -11.45 1.52
N SER A 107 -5.84 -10.58 0.85
CA SER A 107 -7.29 -10.70 0.68
C SER A 107 -7.65 -11.59 -0.50
N LEU A 108 -8.95 -11.90 -0.65
CA LEU A 108 -9.47 -12.63 -1.82
C LEU A 108 -9.11 -11.94 -3.14
N SER A 109 -9.02 -10.61 -3.17
CA SER A 109 -8.64 -9.87 -4.38
C SER A 109 -7.20 -10.16 -4.80
N HIS A 110 -6.28 -10.32 -3.85
CA HIS A 110 -4.90 -10.72 -4.14
C HIS A 110 -4.85 -12.17 -4.66
N TYR A 111 -5.61 -13.08 -4.04
CA TYR A 111 -5.73 -14.46 -4.55
C TYR A 111 -6.38 -14.53 -5.93
N PHE A 112 -7.26 -13.59 -6.28
CA PHE A 112 -7.82 -13.51 -7.61
C PHE A 112 -6.74 -13.15 -8.66
N ALA A 113 -5.84 -12.21 -8.36
CA ALA A 113 -4.71 -11.90 -9.22
C ALA A 113 -3.82 -13.13 -9.46
N ARG A 114 -3.51 -13.87 -8.38
CA ARG A 114 -2.79 -15.13 -8.46
C ARG A 114 -3.50 -16.16 -9.36
N ALA A 115 -4.81 -16.35 -9.18
CA ALA A 115 -5.59 -17.30 -9.97
C ALA A 115 -5.57 -16.96 -11.47
N LEU A 116 -5.62 -15.68 -11.84
CA LEU A 116 -5.47 -15.26 -13.24
C LEU A 116 -4.07 -15.56 -13.78
N TYR A 117 -3.04 -15.37 -12.95
CA TYR A 117 -1.67 -15.71 -13.32
C TYR A 117 -1.50 -17.22 -13.51
N GLU A 118 -1.95 -18.05 -12.58
CA GLU A 118 -1.88 -19.52 -12.66
C GLU A 118 -2.64 -20.08 -13.88
N ARG A 119 -3.68 -19.37 -14.34
CA ARG A 119 -4.37 -19.68 -15.60
C ARG A 119 -3.64 -19.20 -16.86
N GLY A 120 -2.54 -18.48 -16.73
CA GLY A 120 -1.78 -17.95 -17.86
C GLY A 120 -2.45 -16.78 -18.60
N ILE A 121 -3.47 -16.13 -18.01
CA ILE A 121 -4.20 -15.04 -18.64
C ILE A 121 -3.93 -13.67 -17.99
N LEU A 122 -3.20 -13.61 -16.88
CA LEU A 122 -2.80 -12.33 -16.30
C LEU A 122 -1.71 -11.69 -17.18
N ASN A 123 -2.04 -10.54 -17.75
CA ASN A 123 -1.06 -9.72 -18.47
C ASN A 123 -0.22 -8.90 -17.48
N THR A 124 -0.88 -8.00 -16.74
CA THR A 124 -0.23 -7.09 -15.81
C THR A 124 -1.14 -6.80 -14.61
N LEU A 125 -0.55 -6.76 -13.43
CA LEU A 125 -1.17 -6.28 -12.19
C LEU A 125 -0.64 -4.87 -11.89
N TYR A 126 -1.45 -3.86 -12.10
CA TYR A 126 -1.18 -2.49 -11.68
C TYR A 126 -1.71 -2.29 -10.27
N THR A 127 -0.86 -1.87 -9.36
CA THR A 127 -1.28 -1.56 -7.99
C THR A 127 -0.98 -0.11 -7.63
N GLN A 128 -1.98 0.57 -7.07
CA GLN A 128 -1.82 1.89 -6.44
C GLN A 128 -1.40 1.76 -4.96
N ASN A 129 -1.40 0.53 -4.44
CA ASN A 129 -1.06 0.27 -3.06
C ASN A 129 0.46 0.21 -2.89
N ILE A 130 0.92 0.64 -1.71
CA ILE A 130 2.33 0.67 -1.35
C ILE A 130 2.69 -0.37 -0.28
N ASP A 131 1.71 -1.20 0.13
CA ASP A 131 1.81 -2.15 1.25
C ASP A 131 2.63 -3.41 0.96
N GLY A 132 2.95 -3.66 -0.32
CA GLY A 132 3.75 -4.81 -0.74
C GLY A 132 3.00 -6.15 -0.73
N LEU A 133 1.68 -6.18 -0.48
CA LEU A 133 0.91 -7.43 -0.46
C LEU A 133 0.82 -8.09 -1.85
N ASP A 134 0.81 -7.28 -2.90
CA ASP A 134 0.80 -7.80 -4.28
C ASP A 134 2.02 -8.69 -4.58
N PHE A 135 3.19 -8.39 -3.99
CA PHE A 135 4.40 -9.22 -4.11
C PHE A 135 4.33 -10.56 -3.34
N GLN A 136 3.38 -10.70 -2.43
CA GLN A 136 3.17 -11.95 -1.70
C GLN A 136 2.27 -12.93 -2.47
N THR A 137 1.66 -12.50 -3.58
CA THR A 137 0.72 -13.31 -4.38
C THR A 137 1.38 -14.49 -5.08
N GLY A 138 2.70 -14.43 -5.32
CA GLY A 138 3.43 -15.37 -6.18
C GLY A 138 3.32 -15.04 -7.67
N VAL A 139 2.68 -13.92 -8.04
CA VAL A 139 2.79 -13.33 -9.37
C VAL A 139 4.22 -12.78 -9.53
N PRO A 140 4.92 -13.09 -10.64
CA PRO A 140 6.27 -12.58 -10.89
C PRO A 140 6.32 -11.05 -10.88
N GLU A 141 7.42 -10.50 -10.37
CA GLU A 141 7.58 -9.06 -10.19
C GLU A 141 7.53 -8.26 -11.50
N ASP A 142 7.98 -8.86 -12.61
CA ASP A 142 7.91 -8.27 -13.95
C ASP A 142 6.47 -8.07 -14.45
N LYS A 143 5.50 -8.73 -13.82
CA LYS A 143 4.07 -8.56 -14.08
C LYS A 143 3.37 -7.62 -13.09
N ILE A 144 4.09 -7.09 -12.11
CA ILE A 144 3.53 -6.18 -11.09
C ILE A 144 4.09 -4.77 -11.31
N VAL A 145 3.21 -3.81 -11.51
CA VAL A 145 3.56 -2.39 -11.66
C VAL A 145 3.04 -1.61 -10.47
N SER A 146 3.94 -1.20 -9.58
CA SER A 146 3.63 -0.34 -8.43
C SER A 146 3.60 1.12 -8.86
N VAL A 147 2.42 1.62 -9.26
CA VAL A 147 2.28 2.97 -9.84
C VAL A 147 2.57 4.11 -8.87
N HIS A 148 2.54 3.84 -7.57
CA HIS A 148 2.91 4.80 -6.51
C HIS A 148 4.17 4.37 -5.74
N GLY A 149 4.97 3.45 -6.30
CA GLY A 149 6.08 2.84 -5.58
C GLY A 149 5.65 1.82 -4.52
N THR A 150 6.56 1.45 -3.64
CA THR A 150 6.29 0.51 -2.54
C THR A 150 7.15 0.84 -1.33
N ILE A 151 6.63 0.65 -0.12
CA ILE A 151 7.40 0.76 1.11
C ILE A 151 8.16 -0.53 1.47
N ALA A 152 7.96 -1.60 0.68
CA ALA A 152 8.67 -2.86 0.87
C ALA A 152 10.14 -2.80 0.40
N ARG A 153 10.54 -1.73 -0.27
CA ARG A 153 11.90 -1.50 -0.79
C ARG A 153 12.34 -0.08 -0.49
N ALA A 154 13.64 0.08 -0.26
CA ALA A 154 14.29 1.38 -0.16
C ALA A 154 15.51 1.41 -1.10
N GLU A 155 15.73 2.53 -1.75
CA GLU A 155 16.86 2.75 -2.66
C GLU A 155 17.38 4.19 -2.53
N CYS A 156 18.61 4.38 -2.94
CA CYS A 156 19.21 5.71 -2.97
C CYS A 156 18.58 6.56 -4.06
N GLU A 157 18.11 7.76 -3.71
CA GLU A 157 17.48 8.71 -4.63
C GLU A 157 18.43 9.12 -5.79
N PHE A 158 19.75 9.16 -5.54
CA PHE A 158 20.73 9.66 -6.52
C PHE A 158 21.24 8.58 -7.48
N CYS A 159 21.45 7.36 -6.99
CA CYS A 159 22.09 6.30 -7.78
C CYS A 159 21.26 5.03 -7.92
N SER A 160 20.05 5.01 -7.39
CA SER A 160 19.12 3.86 -7.40
C SER A 160 19.71 2.56 -6.83
N THR A 161 20.81 2.67 -6.06
CA THR A 161 21.35 1.49 -5.38
C THR A 161 20.36 1.04 -4.33
N ALA A 162 19.95 -0.23 -4.40
CA ALA A 162 19.05 -0.82 -3.42
C ALA A 162 19.71 -0.82 -2.04
N GLN A 163 18.96 -0.37 -1.04
CA GLN A 163 19.34 -0.47 0.36
C GLN A 163 19.06 -1.88 0.86
N ASP A 164 19.96 -2.43 1.68
CA ASP A 164 19.67 -3.65 2.41
C ASP A 164 18.44 -3.46 3.29
N GLN A 165 17.43 -4.31 3.08
CA GLN A 165 16.13 -4.14 3.72
C GLN A 165 16.20 -4.33 5.23
N ALA A 166 17.02 -5.26 5.72
CA ALA A 166 17.16 -5.49 7.16
C ALA A 166 17.76 -4.25 7.84
N THR A 167 18.82 -3.70 7.28
CA THR A 167 19.46 -2.47 7.75
C THR A 167 18.51 -1.28 7.73
N PHE A 168 17.70 -1.12 6.66
CA PHE A 168 16.70 -0.06 6.59
C PHE A 168 15.64 -0.22 7.69
N ILE A 169 15.09 -1.41 7.86
CA ILE A 169 14.07 -1.69 8.89
C ILE A 169 14.59 -1.47 10.29
N ASP A 170 15.82 -1.88 10.58
CA ASP A 170 16.45 -1.65 11.88
C ASP A 170 16.71 -0.16 12.12
N SER A 171 17.12 0.58 11.10
CA SER A 171 17.23 2.04 11.18
C SER A 171 15.89 2.71 11.48
N VAL A 172 14.82 2.27 10.81
CA VAL A 172 13.46 2.79 11.11
C VAL A 172 13.04 2.46 12.54
N ARG A 173 13.31 1.23 12.98
CA ARG A 173 12.96 0.77 14.34
C ARG A 173 13.68 1.58 15.41
N CYS A 174 14.98 1.81 15.25
CA CYS A 174 15.84 2.41 16.28
C CYS A 174 15.83 3.95 16.25
N ASN A 175 15.73 4.57 15.07
CA ASN A 175 15.97 6.00 14.91
C ASN A 175 14.70 6.82 14.62
N ILE A 176 13.61 6.18 14.22
CA ILE A 176 12.34 6.87 13.97
C ILE A 176 11.45 6.74 15.19
N LYS A 177 10.99 7.89 15.69
CA LYS A 177 10.13 7.97 16.86
C LYS A 177 8.82 7.20 16.67
N ASP A 178 8.40 6.45 17.67
CA ASP A 178 7.06 5.90 17.74
C ASP A 178 6.10 6.94 18.30
N ILE A 179 5.15 7.37 17.48
CA ILE A 179 4.16 8.39 17.86
C ILE A 179 2.82 7.79 18.27
N TYR A 180 2.70 6.47 18.19
CA TYR A 180 1.47 5.75 18.53
C TYR A 180 1.59 4.99 19.87
N GLY A 181 2.77 4.93 20.44
CA GLY A 181 3.06 4.46 21.80
C GLY A 181 3.43 3.01 21.89
#